data_473d82cb33e45d5f4d0f8bd430c0a467
#
_entry.id   473d82cb33e45d5f4d0f8bd430c0a467
#
_cell.length_a   1.000
_cell.length_b   1.000
_cell.length_c   1.000
_cell.angle_alpha   90.00
_cell.angle_beta   90.00
_cell.angle_gamma   90.00
#
_symmetry.space_group_name_H-M   'P 1'
#
loop_
_entity.id
_entity.type
_entity.pdbx_description
1 polymer ?
#
loop_
_entity_poly.entity_id
_entity_poly.type
_entity_poly.pdbx_seq_one_letter_code
_entity_poly.pdbx_strand_id
1 'polypeptide(L)'
;MELEMYRRYSQMARSIEKAELVFKNGRVFSSGTGEFIDGDVAVADGIVIGVGTYEGETEIDLEGKVICPGFIDSHLHLESTLVTPGELVRQAAQCGTTTFIVDPHESANVSGTDGIDYILDQTEDAPANVYVMMPSCVPATHVDDNGCILTAGKMKGYLEHPRILGLGEVMDAPSVINGSVAMHEKLQLFQDRVKDGHAPFLAPGDLAAYVLGGIDTDHECVDYEYAMAEARNGMQVLIREGSAARNLDAIVKGIVEHHTDTSSFCFCTDDKHIEEIRKEGHINYNVKRAVQLGLPVEKALQMATIQPARCYGLYLV
;
A
#
# COMPACT_ATOMS: atom_id res chain seq x y z
N MET A 1 8.76 -3.75 22.49
CA MET A 1 10.25 -3.61 22.52
C MET A 1 10.75 -4.03 23.90
N GLU A 2 11.73 -4.91 23.98
CA GLU A 2 12.35 -5.36 25.22
C GLU A 2 13.13 -4.23 25.87
N LEU A 3 13.17 -4.20 27.21
CA LEU A 3 13.79 -3.09 27.97
C LEU A 3 15.28 -2.90 27.66
N GLU A 4 16.01 -3.99 27.45
CA GLU A 4 17.44 -3.94 27.14
C GLU A 4 17.70 -3.32 25.77
N MET A 5 16.92 -3.71 24.77
CA MET A 5 16.92 -3.13 23.42
C MET A 5 16.58 -1.63 23.45
N TYR A 6 15.55 -1.24 24.22
CA TYR A 6 15.19 0.16 24.40
C TYR A 6 16.35 0.98 25.00
N ARG A 7 17.04 0.43 26.02
CA ARG A 7 18.19 1.11 26.64
C ARG A 7 19.31 1.36 25.64
N ARG A 8 19.64 0.37 24.81
CA ARG A 8 20.63 0.48 23.74
C ARG A 8 20.25 1.58 22.74
N TYR A 9 19.02 1.53 22.21
CA TYR A 9 18.55 2.54 21.25
C TYR A 9 18.47 3.94 21.87
N SER A 10 18.08 4.04 23.13
CA SER A 10 18.05 5.32 23.86
C SER A 10 19.44 5.94 23.99
N GLN A 11 20.51 5.15 24.16
CA GLN A 11 21.89 5.64 24.22
C GLN A 11 22.34 6.15 22.84
N MET A 12 22.01 5.42 21.77
CA MET A 12 22.28 5.84 20.39
C MET A 12 21.51 7.11 20.03
N ALA A 13 20.19 7.18 20.35
CA ALA A 13 19.36 8.35 20.09
C ALA A 13 19.84 9.62 20.79
N ARG A 14 20.50 9.46 21.94
CA ARG A 14 21.11 10.55 22.71
C ARG A 14 22.58 10.80 22.36
N SER A 15 23.10 10.14 21.31
CA SER A 15 24.50 10.24 20.87
C SER A 15 25.53 9.90 21.96
N ILE A 16 25.16 9.03 22.93
CA ILE A 16 26.07 8.49 23.94
C ILE A 16 26.87 7.33 23.36
N GLU A 17 26.23 6.51 22.51
CA GLU A 17 26.81 5.43 21.75
C GLU A 17 26.62 5.69 20.25
N LYS A 18 27.52 5.14 19.43
CA LYS A 18 27.39 5.20 17.97
C LYS A 18 26.24 4.32 17.51
N ALA A 19 25.51 4.77 16.49
CA ALA A 19 24.57 3.92 15.78
C ALA A 19 25.31 2.93 14.87
N GLU A 20 24.67 1.85 14.48
CA GLU A 20 25.28 0.86 13.58
C GLU A 20 25.54 1.44 12.19
N LEU A 21 24.59 2.21 11.69
CA LEU A 21 24.66 2.86 10.38
C LEU A 21 24.14 4.29 10.49
N VAL A 22 24.87 5.22 9.87
CA VAL A 22 24.41 6.62 9.74
C VAL A 22 24.53 7.08 8.28
N PHE A 23 23.44 7.60 7.76
CA PHE A 23 23.44 8.31 6.49
C PHE A 23 23.75 9.77 6.75
N LYS A 24 24.86 10.25 6.18
CA LYS A 24 25.46 11.57 6.45
C LYS A 24 25.23 12.56 5.32
N ASN A 25 25.31 13.84 5.62
CA ASN A 25 25.40 14.91 4.62
C ASN A 25 24.25 14.92 3.59
N GLY A 26 23.04 14.57 4.02
CA GLY A 26 21.86 14.55 3.17
C GLY A 26 20.76 15.43 3.68
N ARG A 27 19.63 15.39 2.95
CA ARG A 27 18.35 15.94 3.39
C ARG A 27 17.39 14.78 3.64
N VAL A 28 16.64 14.84 4.70
CA VAL A 28 15.68 13.81 5.09
C VAL A 28 14.26 14.29 4.80
N PHE A 29 13.50 13.53 4.05
CA PHE A 29 12.08 13.77 3.93
C PHE A 29 11.34 13.25 5.17
N SER A 30 10.81 14.17 5.96
CA SER A 30 9.91 13.86 7.08
C SER A 30 8.51 13.62 6.53
N SER A 31 8.13 12.36 6.32
CA SER A 31 6.82 12.02 5.75
C SER A 31 5.65 12.47 6.65
N GLY A 32 5.83 12.49 7.96
CA GLY A 32 4.81 12.91 8.92
C GLY A 32 4.48 14.41 8.84
N THR A 33 5.48 15.28 8.60
CA THR A 33 5.30 16.73 8.50
C THR A 33 5.26 17.26 7.07
N GLY A 34 5.75 16.46 6.09
CA GLY A 34 5.87 16.89 4.70
C GLY A 34 7.01 17.89 4.49
N GLU A 35 8.08 17.80 5.27
CA GLU A 35 9.22 18.73 5.21
C GLU A 35 10.50 18.02 4.81
N PHE A 36 11.41 18.75 4.18
CA PHE A 36 12.78 18.32 3.97
C PHE A 36 13.68 18.93 5.05
N ILE A 37 14.28 18.10 5.86
CA ILE A 37 15.09 18.47 7.02
C ILE A 37 16.55 18.17 6.72
N ASP A 38 17.45 19.12 6.96
CA ASP A 38 18.89 18.85 6.91
C ASP A 38 19.31 18.05 8.16
N GLY A 39 19.96 16.92 7.95
CA GLY A 39 20.38 16.07 9.06
C GLY A 39 20.79 14.67 8.63
N ASP A 40 21.44 13.98 9.55
CA ASP A 40 21.80 12.58 9.41
C ASP A 40 20.62 11.68 9.78
N VAL A 41 20.58 10.46 9.25
CA VAL A 41 19.66 9.41 9.70
C VAL A 41 20.46 8.29 10.37
N ALA A 42 20.21 8.07 11.66
CA ALA A 42 20.81 6.99 12.43
C ALA A 42 19.90 5.75 12.40
N VAL A 43 20.50 4.58 12.17
CA VAL A 43 19.79 3.29 12.07
C VAL A 43 20.54 2.25 12.91
N ALA A 44 19.78 1.39 13.60
CA ALA A 44 20.27 0.19 14.26
C ALA A 44 19.21 -0.91 14.19
N ASP A 45 19.61 -2.15 13.96
CA ASP A 45 18.72 -3.33 13.80
C ASP A 45 17.56 -3.07 12.81
N GLY A 46 17.81 -2.32 11.72
CA GLY A 46 16.80 -1.94 10.74
C GLY A 46 15.79 -0.88 11.20
N ILE A 47 15.97 -0.30 12.39
CA ILE A 47 15.08 0.72 12.96
C ILE A 47 15.75 2.10 12.85
N VAL A 48 14.99 3.11 12.41
CA VAL A 48 15.42 4.51 12.45
C VAL A 48 15.48 4.96 13.92
N ILE A 49 16.67 5.22 14.41
CA ILE A 49 16.92 5.68 15.78
C ILE A 49 16.62 7.16 15.93
N GLY A 50 16.93 7.95 14.90
CA GLY A 50 16.63 9.38 14.90
C GLY A 50 17.13 10.11 13.67
N VAL A 51 16.68 11.35 13.54
CA VAL A 51 17.13 12.32 12.53
C VAL A 51 17.79 13.49 13.27
N GLY A 52 19.04 13.84 12.90
CA GLY A 52 19.79 14.90 13.59
C GLY A 52 21.27 14.85 13.28
N THR A 53 22.12 14.93 14.31
CA THR A 53 23.58 14.80 14.19
C THR A 53 24.02 13.55 14.94
N TYR A 54 24.53 12.56 14.21
CA TYR A 54 24.90 11.26 14.74
C TYR A 54 26.28 10.82 14.27
N GLU A 55 26.93 9.93 15.04
CA GLU A 55 28.08 9.15 14.60
C GLU A 55 27.67 7.68 14.43
N GLY A 56 28.18 7.03 13.37
CA GLY A 56 27.94 5.62 13.07
C GLY A 56 29.19 4.76 13.18
N GLU A 57 29.02 3.45 13.37
CA GLU A 57 30.05 2.47 13.12
C GLU A 57 30.34 2.40 11.61
N THR A 58 29.29 2.42 10.82
CA THR A 58 29.33 2.59 9.36
C THR A 58 28.66 3.90 9.00
N GLU A 59 29.30 4.69 8.14
CA GLU A 59 28.75 5.96 7.67
C GLU A 59 28.67 5.96 6.14
N ILE A 60 27.52 6.37 5.60
CA ILE A 60 27.28 6.52 4.16
C ILE A 60 27.05 8.00 3.86
N ASP A 61 27.94 8.59 3.07
CA ASP A 61 27.79 9.97 2.61
C ASP A 61 26.72 10.05 1.51
N LEU A 62 25.67 10.79 1.75
CA LEU A 62 24.58 11.02 0.77
C LEU A 62 24.94 12.08 -0.29
N GLU A 63 26.06 12.79 -0.13
CA GLU A 63 26.53 13.81 -1.10
C GLU A 63 25.43 14.86 -1.41
N GLY A 64 24.65 15.24 -0.41
CA GLY A 64 23.55 16.20 -0.56
C GLY A 64 22.25 15.60 -1.14
N LYS A 65 22.20 14.30 -1.38
CA LYS A 65 20.96 13.63 -1.85
C LYS A 65 19.89 13.63 -0.77
N VAL A 66 18.65 13.41 -1.21
CA VAL A 66 17.50 13.26 -0.31
C VAL A 66 17.31 11.78 0.03
N ILE A 67 17.19 11.48 1.32
CA ILE A 67 16.69 10.18 1.80
C ILE A 67 15.21 10.32 2.20
N CYS A 68 14.40 9.35 1.81
CA CYS A 68 12.99 9.26 2.20
C CYS A 68 12.64 7.81 2.56
N PRO A 69 11.53 7.57 3.26
CA PRO A 69 11.02 6.20 3.44
C PRO A 69 10.79 5.53 2.09
N GLY A 70 10.93 4.21 2.03
CA GLY A 70 10.60 3.44 0.84
C GLY A 70 9.12 3.59 0.48
N PHE A 71 8.83 3.49 -0.82
CA PHE A 71 7.47 3.62 -1.31
C PHE A 71 6.64 2.39 -0.99
N ILE A 72 5.34 2.61 -0.80
CA ILE A 72 4.34 1.57 -0.58
C ILE A 72 3.43 1.54 -1.82
N ASP A 73 3.30 0.38 -2.44
CA ASP A 73 2.24 0.12 -3.39
C ASP A 73 1.00 -0.33 -2.62
N SER A 74 -0.04 0.48 -2.69
CA SER A 74 -1.22 0.31 -1.84
C SER A 74 -2.17 -0.79 -2.31
N HIS A 75 -2.06 -1.23 -3.57
CA HIS A 75 -2.89 -2.29 -4.15
C HIS A 75 -2.30 -2.79 -5.47
N LEU A 76 -2.10 -4.10 -5.58
CA LEU A 76 -1.67 -4.74 -6.82
C LEU A 76 -1.98 -6.25 -6.83
N HIS A 77 -1.95 -6.82 -8.04
CA HIS A 77 -2.07 -8.26 -8.29
C HIS A 77 -0.74 -8.80 -8.83
N LEU A 78 -0.06 -9.66 -8.05
CA LEU A 78 1.23 -10.22 -8.45
C LEU A 78 1.07 -11.20 -9.62
N GLU A 79 -0.02 -11.90 -9.67
CA GLU A 79 -0.36 -12.90 -10.68
C GLU A 79 -0.57 -12.30 -12.08
N SER A 80 -1.06 -11.07 -12.18
CA SER A 80 -1.30 -10.37 -13.45
C SER A 80 -0.02 -9.79 -14.09
N THR A 81 1.10 -9.78 -13.36
CA THR A 81 2.34 -9.12 -13.78
C THR A 81 3.15 -9.87 -14.84
N LEU A 82 2.75 -11.10 -15.17
CA LEU A 82 3.35 -12.03 -16.15
C LEU A 82 4.75 -12.54 -15.76
N VAL A 83 5.11 -12.43 -14.49
CA VAL A 83 6.33 -12.99 -13.91
C VAL A 83 6.03 -13.60 -12.53
N THR A 84 6.98 -14.33 -11.97
CA THR A 84 6.80 -14.86 -10.60
C THR A 84 6.80 -13.73 -9.58
N PRO A 85 6.07 -13.87 -8.45
CA PRO A 85 5.97 -12.84 -7.41
C PRO A 85 7.31 -12.27 -6.97
N GLY A 86 8.29 -13.13 -6.67
CA GLY A 86 9.62 -12.69 -6.21
C GLY A 86 10.40 -11.88 -7.27
N GLU A 87 10.21 -12.14 -8.57
CA GLU A 87 10.86 -11.38 -9.63
C GLU A 87 10.25 -9.98 -9.78
N LEU A 88 8.94 -9.85 -9.65
CA LEU A 88 8.30 -8.54 -9.65
C LEU A 88 8.81 -7.70 -8.49
N VAL A 89 8.78 -8.24 -7.28
CA VAL A 89 9.21 -7.53 -6.08
C VAL A 89 10.65 -7.06 -6.21
N ARG A 90 11.57 -7.91 -6.71
CA ARG A 90 12.97 -7.51 -6.97
C ARG A 90 13.09 -6.37 -7.97
N GLN A 91 12.31 -6.39 -9.04
CA GLN A 91 12.36 -5.33 -10.06
C GLN A 91 11.77 -4.02 -9.53
N ALA A 92 10.63 -4.08 -8.82
CA ALA A 92 9.98 -2.90 -8.28
C ALA A 92 10.76 -2.28 -7.09
N ALA A 93 11.46 -3.11 -6.30
CA ALA A 93 12.35 -2.63 -5.24
C ALA A 93 13.48 -1.75 -5.77
N GLN A 94 13.99 -2.01 -6.98
CA GLN A 94 14.98 -1.15 -7.65
C GLN A 94 14.39 0.24 -8.00
N CYS A 95 13.08 0.35 -8.06
CA CYS A 95 12.36 1.61 -8.25
C CYS A 95 12.03 2.32 -6.92
N GLY A 96 12.49 1.79 -5.79
CA GLY A 96 12.28 2.35 -4.46
C GLY A 96 10.99 1.91 -3.77
N THR A 97 10.23 0.97 -4.33
CA THR A 97 9.07 0.38 -3.66
C THR A 97 9.53 -0.74 -2.72
N THR A 98 9.32 -0.57 -1.43
CA THR A 98 9.80 -1.49 -0.39
C THR A 98 8.67 -2.16 0.39
N THR A 99 7.43 -1.83 0.08
CA THR A 99 6.24 -2.46 0.68
C THR A 99 5.16 -2.62 -0.38
N PHE A 100 4.53 -3.77 -0.40
CA PHE A 100 3.52 -4.19 -1.37
C PHE A 100 2.29 -4.71 -0.64
N ILE A 101 1.11 -4.20 -0.98
CA ILE A 101 -0.18 -4.67 -0.49
C ILE A 101 -0.84 -5.41 -1.64
N VAL A 102 -0.84 -6.75 -1.58
CA VAL A 102 -1.24 -7.60 -2.71
C VAL A 102 -2.59 -8.28 -2.46
N ASP A 103 -3.41 -8.38 -3.48
CA ASP A 103 -4.65 -9.17 -3.46
C ASP A 103 -4.56 -10.32 -4.48
N PRO A 104 -4.35 -11.56 -4.03
CA PRO A 104 -4.17 -12.72 -4.91
C PRO A 104 -5.51 -13.38 -5.30
N HIS A 105 -6.52 -12.60 -5.69
CA HIS A 105 -7.85 -13.15 -5.95
C HIS A 105 -7.91 -14.04 -7.20
N GLU A 106 -7.12 -13.76 -8.23
CA GLU A 106 -7.07 -14.58 -9.44
C GLU A 106 -6.43 -15.94 -9.15
N SER A 107 -5.30 -15.96 -8.41
CA SER A 107 -4.68 -17.21 -7.95
C SER A 107 -5.64 -18.01 -7.05
N ALA A 108 -6.36 -17.32 -6.17
CA ALA A 108 -7.36 -17.94 -5.30
C ALA A 108 -8.57 -18.43 -6.09
N ASN A 109 -9.00 -17.73 -7.15
CA ASN A 109 -10.09 -18.17 -8.01
C ASN A 109 -9.78 -19.48 -8.74
N VAL A 110 -8.53 -19.68 -9.13
CA VAL A 110 -8.08 -20.93 -9.78
C VAL A 110 -7.85 -22.05 -8.79
N SER A 111 -7.12 -21.80 -7.69
CA SER A 111 -6.54 -22.82 -6.81
C SER A 111 -6.99 -22.72 -5.35
N GLY A 112 -7.87 -21.80 -5.01
CA GLY A 112 -8.33 -21.61 -3.63
C GLY A 112 -7.22 -21.13 -2.71
N THR A 113 -7.16 -21.73 -1.52
CA THR A 113 -6.13 -21.42 -0.52
C THR A 113 -4.72 -21.74 -1.00
N ASP A 114 -4.52 -22.74 -1.84
CA ASP A 114 -3.19 -23.07 -2.40
C ASP A 114 -2.63 -21.92 -3.25
N GLY A 115 -3.50 -21.14 -3.91
CA GLY A 115 -3.09 -19.93 -4.63
C GLY A 115 -2.62 -18.81 -3.70
N ILE A 116 -3.27 -18.67 -2.54
CA ILE A 116 -2.86 -17.69 -1.50
C ILE A 116 -1.53 -18.12 -0.88
N ASP A 117 -1.41 -19.40 -0.52
CA ASP A 117 -0.18 -19.99 0.05
C ASP A 117 1.00 -19.82 -0.94
N TYR A 118 0.76 -20.05 -2.25
CA TYR A 118 1.76 -19.83 -3.27
C TYR A 118 2.31 -18.38 -3.27
N ILE A 119 1.44 -17.38 -3.19
CA ILE A 119 1.88 -15.97 -3.13
C ILE A 119 2.67 -15.69 -1.85
N LEU A 120 2.20 -16.20 -0.70
CA LEU A 120 2.91 -16.07 0.57
C LEU A 120 4.31 -16.71 0.50
N ASP A 121 4.40 -17.96 0.03
CA ASP A 121 5.67 -18.70 -0.07
C ASP A 121 6.65 -18.02 -1.04
N GLN A 122 6.18 -17.62 -2.24
CA GLN A 122 7.03 -17.00 -3.25
C GLN A 122 7.56 -15.60 -2.87
N THR A 123 7.01 -15.02 -1.83
CA THR A 123 7.40 -13.70 -1.33
C THR A 123 8.00 -13.71 0.07
N GLU A 124 8.25 -14.90 0.66
CA GLU A 124 8.82 -15.01 2.00
C GLU A 124 10.22 -14.40 2.09
N ASP A 125 11.09 -14.73 1.12
CA ASP A 125 12.47 -14.23 1.04
C ASP A 125 12.62 -13.02 0.10
N ALA A 126 11.54 -12.29 -0.15
CA ALA A 126 11.60 -11.12 -1.02
C ALA A 126 12.40 -9.96 -0.36
N PRO A 127 13.12 -9.14 -1.14
CA PRO A 127 13.92 -8.03 -0.60
C PRO A 127 13.07 -6.82 -0.19
N ALA A 128 11.78 -7.03 0.10
CA ALA A 128 10.82 -6.01 0.48
C ALA A 128 9.67 -6.64 1.28
N ASN A 129 8.89 -5.82 1.97
CA ASN A 129 7.72 -6.29 2.69
C ASN A 129 6.57 -6.59 1.71
N VAL A 130 6.01 -7.78 1.80
CA VAL A 130 4.82 -8.16 1.01
C VAL A 130 3.72 -8.59 1.97
N TYR A 131 2.66 -7.82 2.01
CA TYR A 131 1.46 -8.10 2.79
C TYR A 131 0.34 -8.51 1.85
N VAL A 132 -0.52 -9.40 2.32
CA VAL A 132 -1.62 -9.98 1.54
C VAL A 132 -2.96 -9.54 2.12
N MET A 133 -3.81 -9.05 1.25
CA MET A 133 -5.22 -8.87 1.52
C MET A 133 -5.93 -10.18 1.19
N MET A 134 -6.73 -10.71 2.11
CA MET A 134 -7.46 -11.97 1.90
C MET A 134 -8.56 -11.78 0.85
N PRO A 135 -8.50 -12.47 -0.30
CA PRO A 135 -9.48 -12.23 -1.37
C PRO A 135 -10.93 -12.39 -0.92
N SER A 136 -11.74 -11.35 -1.10
CA SER A 136 -13.12 -11.34 -0.65
C SER A 136 -14.07 -12.04 -1.61
N CYS A 137 -13.83 -11.86 -2.91
CA CYS A 137 -14.71 -12.25 -4.00
C CYS A 137 -14.09 -13.33 -4.87
N VAL A 138 -14.19 -14.58 -4.42
CA VAL A 138 -13.73 -15.79 -5.13
C VAL A 138 -14.88 -16.79 -5.16
N PRO A 139 -15.57 -16.91 -6.31
CA PRO A 139 -15.48 -16.09 -7.52
C PRO A 139 -15.95 -14.64 -7.30
N ALA A 140 -15.67 -13.75 -8.27
CA ALA A 140 -16.07 -12.34 -8.22
C ALA A 140 -17.59 -12.21 -8.16
N THR A 141 -18.30 -12.99 -8.97
CA THR A 141 -19.77 -13.11 -8.93
C THR A 141 -20.18 -14.59 -8.97
N HIS A 142 -21.45 -14.85 -8.63
CA HIS A 142 -22.01 -16.21 -8.64
C HIS A 142 -22.16 -16.85 -10.03
N VAL A 143 -21.93 -16.08 -11.10
CA VAL A 143 -21.99 -16.54 -12.50
C VAL A 143 -20.64 -16.77 -13.12
N ASP A 144 -19.56 -16.42 -12.42
CA ASP A 144 -18.21 -16.57 -12.92
C ASP A 144 -17.71 -18.00 -12.73
N ASP A 145 -16.94 -18.48 -13.71
CA ASP A 145 -16.23 -19.75 -13.63
C ASP A 145 -15.15 -19.66 -12.54
N ASN A 146 -15.05 -20.73 -11.76
CA ASN A 146 -14.12 -20.78 -10.63
C ASN A 146 -13.64 -22.20 -10.34
N GLY A 147 -12.42 -22.32 -9.82
CA GLY A 147 -11.86 -23.54 -9.25
C GLY A 147 -12.13 -23.66 -7.75
N CYS A 148 -12.54 -22.56 -7.10
CA CYS A 148 -12.80 -22.53 -5.66
C CYS A 148 -13.89 -21.52 -5.32
N ILE A 149 -14.66 -21.83 -4.28
CA ILE A 149 -15.48 -20.84 -3.56
C ILE A 149 -14.79 -20.56 -2.22
N LEU A 150 -14.31 -19.34 -2.03
CA LEU A 150 -13.62 -18.91 -0.80
C LEU A 150 -14.64 -18.36 0.20
N THR A 151 -14.98 -19.17 1.20
CA THR A 151 -15.94 -18.81 2.25
C THR A 151 -15.24 -18.22 3.47
N ALA A 152 -15.95 -17.49 4.33
CA ALA A 152 -15.43 -17.00 5.60
C ALA A 152 -14.82 -18.12 6.46
N GLY A 153 -15.38 -19.34 6.39
CA GLY A 153 -14.84 -20.51 7.09
C GLY A 153 -13.42 -20.90 6.63
N LYS A 154 -13.12 -20.81 5.32
CA LYS A 154 -11.80 -21.09 4.78
C LYS A 154 -10.78 -19.98 5.13
N MET A 155 -11.22 -18.74 5.26
CA MET A 155 -10.37 -17.60 5.60
C MET A 155 -9.89 -17.61 7.05
N LYS A 156 -10.63 -18.22 7.98
CA LYS A 156 -10.32 -18.22 9.42
C LYS A 156 -8.90 -18.66 9.76
N GLY A 157 -8.36 -19.64 9.03
CA GLY A 157 -7.01 -20.15 9.25
C GLY A 157 -5.90 -19.13 9.01
N TYR A 158 -6.19 -18.07 8.28
CA TYR A 158 -5.21 -17.04 7.89
C TYR A 158 -5.20 -15.82 8.81
N LEU A 159 -6.19 -15.66 9.70
CA LEU A 159 -6.30 -14.45 10.54
C LEU A 159 -5.08 -14.22 11.43
N GLU A 160 -4.42 -15.26 11.89
CA GLU A 160 -3.21 -15.16 12.73
C GLU A 160 -1.91 -15.05 11.92
N HIS A 161 -1.99 -15.12 10.59
CA HIS A 161 -0.80 -15.03 9.75
C HIS A 161 -0.30 -13.57 9.72
N PRO A 162 0.99 -13.30 10.04
CA PRO A 162 1.48 -11.93 10.26
C PRO A 162 1.47 -11.06 9.00
N ARG A 163 1.43 -11.66 7.81
CA ARG A 163 1.38 -10.94 6.53
C ARG A 163 -0.04 -10.77 5.97
N ILE A 164 -1.08 -11.27 6.64
CA ILE A 164 -2.48 -11.01 6.24
C ILE A 164 -2.95 -9.73 6.93
N LEU A 165 -3.10 -8.64 6.17
CA LEU A 165 -3.47 -7.33 6.70
C LEU A 165 -4.99 -7.15 6.82
N GLY A 166 -5.75 -7.58 5.83
CA GLY A 166 -7.16 -7.27 5.74
C GLY A 166 -7.91 -8.13 4.76
N LEU A 167 -9.10 -7.68 4.38
CA LEU A 167 -9.92 -8.28 3.36
C LEU A 167 -9.63 -7.61 2.02
N GLY A 168 -9.35 -8.40 0.99
CA GLY A 168 -9.10 -7.94 -0.37
C GLY A 168 -10.34 -7.36 -1.03
N GLU A 169 -10.15 -6.79 -2.20
CA GLU A 169 -11.14 -5.98 -2.91
C GLU A 169 -12.54 -6.62 -2.96
N VAL A 170 -13.51 -5.87 -2.45
CA VAL A 170 -14.90 -6.31 -2.36
C VAL A 170 -15.64 -5.93 -3.65
N MET A 171 -15.45 -6.75 -4.71
CA MET A 171 -16.04 -6.52 -6.05
C MET A 171 -17.56 -6.69 -6.08
N ASP A 172 -18.13 -7.52 -5.21
CA ASP A 172 -19.59 -7.77 -5.20
C ASP A 172 -20.32 -6.73 -4.33
N ALA A 173 -20.32 -5.47 -4.79
CA ALA A 173 -21.04 -4.38 -4.14
C ALA A 173 -22.53 -4.68 -3.94
N PRO A 174 -23.26 -5.30 -4.90
CA PRO A 174 -24.65 -5.71 -4.68
C PRO A 174 -24.84 -6.61 -3.46
N SER A 175 -23.94 -7.56 -3.22
CA SER A 175 -24.01 -8.45 -2.05
C SER A 175 -23.77 -7.70 -0.72
N VAL A 176 -22.91 -6.68 -0.72
CA VAL A 176 -22.74 -5.79 0.44
C VAL A 176 -24.01 -5.00 0.71
N ILE A 177 -24.48 -4.26 -0.30
CA ILE A 177 -25.60 -3.31 -0.21
C ILE A 177 -26.92 -4.03 0.15
N ASN A 178 -27.16 -5.21 -0.42
CA ASN A 178 -28.38 -5.97 -0.18
C ASN A 178 -28.30 -6.93 1.03
N GLY A 179 -27.20 -6.94 1.77
CA GLY A 179 -27.08 -7.70 3.00
C GLY A 179 -26.94 -9.21 2.79
N SER A 180 -26.19 -9.65 1.78
CA SER A 180 -25.89 -11.07 1.57
C SER A 180 -25.20 -11.67 2.80
N VAL A 181 -25.76 -12.75 3.34
CA VAL A 181 -25.21 -13.40 4.55
C VAL A 181 -23.76 -13.82 4.32
N ALA A 182 -23.45 -14.46 3.19
CA ALA A 182 -22.11 -14.95 2.88
C ALA A 182 -21.08 -13.82 2.78
N MET A 183 -21.45 -12.65 2.21
CA MET A 183 -20.58 -11.48 2.14
C MET A 183 -20.40 -10.88 3.53
N HIS A 184 -21.48 -10.67 4.28
CA HIS A 184 -21.41 -10.06 5.60
C HIS A 184 -20.68 -10.94 6.64
N GLU A 185 -20.68 -12.25 6.49
CA GLU A 185 -19.81 -13.14 7.29
C GLU A 185 -18.31 -12.87 7.06
N LYS A 186 -17.91 -12.55 5.81
CA LYS A 186 -16.53 -12.17 5.48
C LYS A 186 -16.19 -10.78 6.05
N LEU A 187 -17.07 -9.79 5.83
CA LEU A 187 -16.90 -8.44 6.37
C LEU A 187 -16.77 -8.45 7.90
N GLN A 188 -17.59 -9.24 8.58
CA GLN A 188 -17.54 -9.39 10.03
C GLN A 188 -16.26 -10.09 10.50
N LEU A 189 -15.78 -11.08 9.74
CA LEU A 189 -14.53 -11.77 10.05
C LEU A 189 -13.33 -10.83 10.08
N PHE A 190 -13.35 -9.79 9.24
CA PHE A 190 -12.31 -8.76 9.14
C PHE A 190 -12.75 -7.41 9.71
N GLN A 191 -13.69 -7.37 10.66
CA GLN A 191 -14.27 -6.12 11.20
C GLN A 191 -13.22 -5.16 11.77
N ASP A 192 -12.14 -5.67 12.35
CA ASP A 192 -11.07 -4.90 12.98
C ASP A 192 -9.84 -4.69 12.05
N ARG A 193 -10.00 -4.96 10.75
CA ARG A 193 -8.96 -4.84 9.74
C ARG A 193 -9.45 -4.06 8.55
N VAL A 194 -8.53 -3.53 7.75
CA VAL A 194 -8.83 -2.83 6.51
C VAL A 194 -9.54 -3.75 5.53
N LYS A 195 -10.54 -3.22 4.85
CA LYS A 195 -11.28 -3.90 3.77
C LYS A 195 -11.15 -3.07 2.51
N ASP A 196 -10.43 -3.60 1.54
CA ASP A 196 -10.27 -2.95 0.26
C ASP A 196 -11.56 -3.04 -0.56
N GLY A 197 -11.87 -1.98 -1.28
CA GLY A 197 -13.03 -1.87 -2.13
C GLY A 197 -12.70 -1.99 -3.61
N HIS A 198 -13.77 -2.19 -4.38
CA HIS A 198 -13.83 -2.18 -5.83
C HIS A 198 -15.22 -1.67 -6.22
N ALA A 199 -15.36 -0.36 -6.38
CA ALA A 199 -16.65 0.31 -6.42
C ALA A 199 -16.81 1.24 -7.64
N PRO A 200 -16.71 0.71 -8.89
CA PRO A 200 -16.83 1.56 -10.07
C PRO A 200 -18.23 2.18 -10.16
N PHE A 201 -18.31 3.51 -10.07
CA PHE A 201 -19.53 4.30 -10.33
C PHE A 201 -20.80 3.89 -9.55
N LEU A 202 -20.69 3.65 -8.28
CA LEU A 202 -21.88 3.47 -7.44
C LEU A 202 -22.68 4.78 -7.32
N ALA A 203 -24.01 4.67 -7.37
CA ALA A 203 -24.87 5.80 -7.08
C ALA A 203 -24.66 6.28 -5.63
N PRO A 204 -24.90 7.57 -5.31
CA PRO A 204 -24.55 8.10 -3.98
C PRO A 204 -25.15 7.33 -2.79
N GLY A 205 -26.36 6.80 -2.91
CA GLY A 205 -26.97 5.98 -1.87
C GLY A 205 -26.33 4.60 -1.75
N ASP A 206 -25.95 4.01 -2.88
CA ASP A 206 -25.30 2.70 -2.94
C ASP A 206 -23.85 2.80 -2.43
N LEU A 207 -23.14 3.88 -2.77
CA LEU A 207 -21.81 4.16 -2.23
C LEU A 207 -21.85 4.29 -0.69
N ALA A 208 -22.81 5.05 -0.17
CA ALA A 208 -22.99 5.19 1.27
C ALA A 208 -23.31 3.84 1.95
N ALA A 209 -24.15 2.99 1.34
CA ALA A 209 -24.45 1.66 1.85
C ALA A 209 -23.24 0.71 1.78
N TYR A 210 -22.43 0.82 0.74
CA TYR A 210 -21.19 0.06 0.59
C TYR A 210 -20.16 0.43 1.69
N VAL A 211 -19.96 1.71 1.94
CA VAL A 211 -19.11 2.21 3.04
C VAL A 211 -19.64 1.80 4.41
N LEU A 212 -20.96 1.79 4.61
CA LEU A 212 -21.57 1.28 5.86
C LEU A 212 -21.30 -0.22 6.07
N GLY A 213 -21.02 -0.99 5.02
CA GLY A 213 -20.51 -2.35 5.09
C GLY A 213 -19.10 -2.44 5.70
N GLY A 214 -18.46 -1.31 5.93
CA GLY A 214 -17.13 -1.19 6.52
C GLY A 214 -16.00 -1.26 5.49
N ILE A 215 -16.26 -0.90 4.23
CA ILE A 215 -15.24 -0.84 3.18
C ILE A 215 -14.46 0.48 3.34
N ASP A 216 -13.13 0.37 3.36
CA ASP A 216 -12.24 1.47 3.77
C ASP A 216 -11.55 2.15 2.58
N THR A 217 -11.37 1.45 1.45
CA THR A 217 -10.60 1.95 0.30
C THR A 217 -11.35 1.75 -1.02
N ASP A 218 -10.91 2.41 -2.09
CA ASP A 218 -11.26 2.09 -3.48
C ASP A 218 -10.13 2.50 -4.44
N HIS A 219 -9.99 1.78 -5.56
CA HIS A 219 -9.02 2.06 -6.63
C HIS A 219 -9.67 2.22 -8.00
N GLU A 220 -10.99 2.09 -8.10
CA GLU A 220 -11.73 2.09 -9.36
C GLU A 220 -12.15 3.48 -9.86
N CYS A 221 -11.86 4.54 -9.10
CA CYS A 221 -12.14 5.91 -9.54
C CYS A 221 -11.40 6.24 -10.85
N VAL A 222 -12.13 6.71 -11.84
CA VAL A 222 -11.57 7.12 -13.13
C VAL A 222 -11.47 8.65 -13.28
N ASP A 223 -12.15 9.40 -12.43
CA ASP A 223 -12.15 10.86 -12.44
C ASP A 223 -12.14 11.46 -11.04
N TYR A 224 -11.86 12.75 -10.98
CA TYR A 224 -11.75 13.50 -9.73
C TYR A 224 -13.08 13.59 -8.96
N GLU A 225 -14.21 13.75 -9.66
CA GLU A 225 -15.51 13.97 -9.00
C GLU A 225 -15.95 12.72 -8.23
N TYR A 226 -15.76 11.54 -8.83
CA TYR A 226 -16.07 10.28 -8.18
C TYR A 226 -15.09 9.98 -7.03
N ALA A 227 -13.78 10.22 -7.25
CA ALA A 227 -12.77 10.13 -6.18
C ALA A 227 -13.10 11.01 -4.97
N MET A 228 -13.62 12.22 -5.22
CA MET A 228 -14.08 13.10 -4.15
C MET A 228 -15.36 12.63 -3.48
N ALA A 229 -16.26 11.96 -4.21
CA ALA A 229 -17.46 11.36 -3.59
C ALA A 229 -17.07 10.26 -2.60
N GLU A 230 -16.10 9.41 -2.94
CA GLU A 230 -15.56 8.38 -2.05
C GLU A 230 -14.84 8.97 -0.84
N ALA A 231 -13.90 9.91 -1.07
CA ALA A 231 -13.19 10.58 0.02
C ALA A 231 -14.12 11.31 1.00
N ARG A 232 -15.22 11.93 0.51
CA ARG A 232 -16.25 12.55 1.35
C ARG A 232 -17.06 11.53 2.17
N ASN A 233 -17.15 10.29 1.72
CA ASN A 233 -17.74 9.19 2.48
C ASN A 233 -16.73 8.54 3.46
N GLY A 234 -15.48 9.03 3.54
CA GLY A 234 -14.47 8.56 4.47
C GLY A 234 -13.55 7.46 3.92
N MET A 235 -13.66 7.15 2.63
CA MET A 235 -12.78 6.16 2.01
C MET A 235 -11.39 6.73 1.70
N GLN A 236 -10.39 5.86 1.70
CA GLN A 236 -9.07 6.14 1.15
C GLN A 236 -9.08 5.78 -0.34
N VAL A 237 -8.78 6.77 -1.18
CA VAL A 237 -8.72 6.58 -2.64
C VAL A 237 -7.33 6.16 -3.05
N LEU A 238 -7.21 4.99 -3.69
CA LEU A 238 -5.97 4.45 -4.20
C LEU A 238 -5.87 4.78 -5.69
N ILE A 239 -5.09 5.80 -6.03
CA ILE A 239 -4.94 6.29 -7.41
C ILE A 239 -4.07 5.31 -8.19
N ARG A 240 -4.67 4.56 -9.10
CA ARG A 240 -3.97 3.53 -9.87
C ARG A 240 -3.30 4.08 -11.13
N GLU A 241 -2.13 3.51 -11.43
CA GLU A 241 -1.37 3.76 -12.65
C GLU A 241 -0.73 2.44 -13.13
N GLY A 242 -1.57 1.58 -13.64
CA GLY A 242 -1.24 0.23 -14.12
C GLY A 242 -0.91 0.16 -15.60
N SER A 243 -1.00 -1.03 -16.17
CA SER A 243 -0.84 -1.29 -17.60
C SER A 243 -2.15 -1.10 -18.35
N ALA A 244 -3.25 -1.55 -17.80
CA ALA A 244 -4.59 -1.46 -18.41
C ALA A 244 -5.34 -0.19 -17.98
N ALA A 245 -5.28 0.16 -16.70
CA ALA A 245 -6.00 1.28 -16.12
C ALA A 245 -5.02 2.35 -15.62
N ARG A 246 -5.15 3.57 -16.15
CA ARG A 246 -4.28 4.72 -15.87
C ARG A 246 -5.14 5.93 -15.51
N ASN A 247 -5.42 6.09 -14.22
CA ASN A 247 -6.37 7.09 -13.74
C ASN A 247 -5.67 8.30 -13.08
N LEU A 248 -4.35 8.22 -12.86
CA LEU A 248 -3.56 9.20 -12.15
C LEU A 248 -3.70 10.61 -12.74
N ASP A 249 -3.59 10.75 -14.05
CA ASP A 249 -3.65 12.07 -14.70
C ASP A 249 -4.97 12.78 -14.43
N ALA A 250 -6.10 12.07 -14.50
CA ALA A 250 -7.42 12.66 -14.35
C ALA A 250 -7.65 13.13 -12.89
N ILE A 251 -7.30 12.27 -11.93
CA ILE A 251 -7.54 12.56 -10.52
C ILE A 251 -6.57 13.61 -10.00
N VAL A 252 -5.26 13.50 -10.30
CA VAL A 252 -4.24 14.45 -9.82
C VAL A 252 -4.45 15.86 -10.41
N LYS A 253 -4.87 15.98 -11.67
CA LYS A 253 -5.21 17.31 -12.23
C LYS A 253 -6.33 17.98 -11.44
N GLY A 254 -7.38 17.24 -11.10
CA GLY A 254 -8.47 17.73 -10.24
C GLY A 254 -7.97 18.12 -8.85
N ILE A 255 -7.13 17.30 -8.21
CA ILE A 255 -6.53 17.61 -6.91
C ILE A 255 -5.75 18.94 -6.96
N VAL A 256 -4.94 19.15 -8.00
CA VAL A 256 -4.16 20.39 -8.19
C VAL A 256 -5.05 21.57 -8.47
N GLU A 257 -6.03 21.44 -9.38
CA GLU A 257 -6.94 22.53 -9.78
C GLU A 257 -7.78 23.02 -8.60
N HIS A 258 -8.28 22.11 -7.78
CA HIS A 258 -9.15 22.42 -6.63
C HIS A 258 -8.40 22.60 -5.32
N HIS A 259 -7.06 22.52 -5.30
CA HIS A 259 -6.23 22.60 -4.09
C HIS A 259 -6.68 21.61 -2.99
N THR A 260 -7.05 20.41 -3.39
CA THR A 260 -7.61 19.39 -2.51
C THR A 260 -6.57 18.89 -1.51
N ASP A 261 -6.97 18.67 -0.26
CA ASP A 261 -6.15 17.96 0.71
C ASP A 261 -5.91 16.51 0.26
N THR A 262 -4.65 16.08 0.32
CA THR A 262 -4.25 14.77 -0.19
C THR A 262 -4.30 13.65 0.85
N SER A 263 -4.77 13.91 2.06
CA SER A 263 -4.73 12.93 3.17
C SER A 263 -5.56 11.66 2.92
N SER A 264 -6.57 11.74 2.07
CA SER A 264 -7.40 10.60 1.66
C SER A 264 -6.95 9.93 0.36
N PHE A 265 -5.72 10.20 -0.13
CA PHE A 265 -5.26 9.67 -1.41
C PHE A 265 -3.93 8.95 -1.26
N CYS A 266 -3.82 7.74 -1.84
CA CYS A 266 -2.60 6.96 -1.97
C CYS A 266 -2.32 6.65 -3.43
N PHE A 267 -1.13 6.13 -3.76
CA PHE A 267 -0.83 5.58 -5.07
C PHE A 267 -0.84 4.06 -5.04
N CYS A 268 -1.28 3.46 -6.13
CA CYS A 268 -1.16 2.03 -6.37
C CYS A 268 -0.83 1.75 -7.85
N THR A 269 -0.52 0.50 -8.17
CA THR A 269 -0.27 0.10 -9.55
C THR A 269 -1.38 -0.78 -10.12
N ASP A 270 -2.11 -1.49 -9.27
CA ASP A 270 -3.11 -2.46 -9.72
C ASP A 270 -2.45 -3.52 -10.63
N ASP A 271 -2.90 -3.71 -11.86
CA ASP A 271 -2.29 -4.57 -12.87
C ASP A 271 -1.14 -3.84 -13.59
N LYS A 272 0.10 -4.06 -13.19
CA LYS A 272 1.26 -3.47 -13.85
C LYS A 272 2.27 -4.50 -14.31
N HIS A 273 2.47 -4.58 -15.63
CA HIS A 273 3.37 -5.55 -16.24
C HIS A 273 4.84 -5.19 -16.02
N ILE A 274 5.68 -6.20 -15.89
CA ILE A 274 7.12 -6.05 -15.65
C ILE A 274 7.84 -5.23 -16.74
N GLU A 275 7.40 -5.30 -17.99
CA GLU A 275 8.01 -4.51 -19.08
C GLU A 275 7.78 -3.01 -18.91
N GLU A 276 6.63 -2.61 -18.38
CA GLU A 276 6.33 -1.20 -18.13
C GLU A 276 7.07 -0.70 -16.92
N ILE A 277 7.18 -1.51 -15.85
CA ILE A 277 8.03 -1.18 -14.70
C ILE A 277 9.47 -0.90 -15.14
N ARG A 278 10.02 -1.70 -16.06
CA ARG A 278 11.37 -1.47 -16.61
C ARG A 278 11.50 -0.21 -17.44
N LYS A 279 10.45 0.21 -18.13
CA LYS A 279 10.45 1.39 -19.02
C LYS A 279 10.23 2.70 -18.24
N GLU A 280 9.30 2.72 -17.31
CA GLU A 280 8.84 3.97 -16.68
C GLU A 280 9.05 3.99 -15.16
N GLY A 281 9.14 2.85 -14.51
CA GLY A 281 9.20 2.71 -13.05
C GLY A 281 7.93 2.13 -12.46
N HIS A 282 7.90 2.08 -11.14
CA HIS A 282 6.80 1.59 -10.30
C HIS A 282 6.14 2.78 -9.59
N ILE A 283 5.94 2.76 -8.28
CA ILE A 283 5.38 3.91 -7.52
C ILE A 283 6.21 5.20 -7.69
N ASN A 284 7.53 5.11 -7.94
CA ASN A 284 8.34 6.28 -8.28
C ASN A 284 7.87 6.99 -9.57
N TYR A 285 7.28 6.27 -10.51
CA TYR A 285 6.65 6.86 -11.69
C TYR A 285 5.41 7.65 -11.29
N ASN A 286 4.54 7.11 -10.42
CA ASN A 286 3.33 7.79 -9.94
C ASN A 286 3.70 9.12 -9.25
N VAL A 287 4.70 9.09 -8.35
CA VAL A 287 5.24 10.30 -7.69
C VAL A 287 5.74 11.30 -8.72
N LYS A 288 6.61 10.87 -9.65
CA LYS A 288 7.17 11.72 -10.71
C LYS A 288 6.07 12.34 -11.58
N ARG A 289 5.09 11.53 -11.98
CA ARG A 289 3.99 11.99 -12.83
C ARG A 289 3.09 12.98 -12.13
N ALA A 290 2.75 12.74 -10.87
CA ALA A 290 1.96 13.67 -10.05
C ALA A 290 2.65 15.04 -9.91
N VAL A 291 3.97 15.04 -9.68
CA VAL A 291 4.76 16.29 -9.62
C VAL A 291 4.78 17.02 -10.98
N GLN A 292 4.90 16.29 -12.09
CA GLN A 292 4.83 16.87 -13.44
C GLN A 292 3.46 17.52 -13.72
N LEU A 293 2.40 17.03 -13.09
CA LEU A 293 1.05 17.60 -13.20
C LEU A 293 0.81 18.80 -12.27
N GLY A 294 1.80 19.15 -11.44
CA GLY A 294 1.77 20.32 -10.56
C GLY A 294 1.51 20.02 -9.09
N LEU A 295 1.43 18.76 -8.71
CA LEU A 295 1.31 18.40 -7.28
C LEU A 295 2.65 18.72 -6.57
N PRO A 296 2.66 19.38 -5.39
CA PRO A 296 3.88 19.55 -4.60
C PRO A 296 4.56 18.20 -4.31
N VAL A 297 5.88 18.15 -4.43
CA VAL A 297 6.65 16.92 -4.26
C VAL A 297 6.44 16.29 -2.89
N GLU A 298 6.31 17.12 -1.86
CA GLU A 298 6.06 16.68 -0.46
C GLU A 298 4.73 15.91 -0.36
N LYS A 299 3.70 16.40 -1.05
CA LYS A 299 2.38 15.74 -1.11
C LYS A 299 2.44 14.42 -1.87
N ALA A 300 3.11 14.40 -3.03
CA ALA A 300 3.29 13.18 -3.80
C ALA A 300 4.07 12.12 -3.01
N LEU A 301 5.13 12.52 -2.28
CA LEU A 301 5.88 11.61 -1.41
C LEU A 301 5.02 11.11 -0.23
N GLN A 302 4.19 11.95 0.37
CA GLN A 302 3.27 11.53 1.43
C GLN A 302 2.26 10.49 0.92
N MET A 303 1.71 10.66 -0.28
CA MET A 303 0.78 9.72 -0.92
C MET A 303 1.44 8.36 -1.26
N ALA A 304 2.75 8.32 -1.37
CA ALA A 304 3.52 7.11 -1.63
C ALA A 304 4.12 6.46 -0.36
N THR A 305 3.99 7.09 0.80
CA THR A 305 4.68 6.65 2.04
C THR A 305 3.76 6.64 3.24
N ILE A 306 3.61 7.79 3.93
CA ILE A 306 2.89 7.85 5.23
C ILE A 306 1.39 7.59 5.09
N GLN A 307 0.78 7.95 3.98
CA GLN A 307 -0.66 7.80 3.82
C GLN A 307 -1.07 6.35 3.64
N PRO A 308 -0.46 5.55 2.74
CA PRO A 308 -0.72 4.12 2.72
C PRO A 308 -0.30 3.43 4.03
N ALA A 309 0.79 3.85 4.68
CA ALA A 309 1.16 3.31 5.97
C ALA A 309 0.08 3.53 7.04
N ARG A 310 -0.57 4.69 7.06
CA ARG A 310 -1.70 4.99 7.95
C ARG A 310 -2.95 4.19 7.59
N CYS A 311 -3.27 4.10 6.31
CA CYS A 311 -4.41 3.34 5.81
C CYS A 311 -4.36 1.88 6.29
N TYR A 312 -3.21 1.24 6.13
CA TYR A 312 -3.02 -0.18 6.47
C TYR A 312 -2.45 -0.44 7.86
N GLY A 313 -2.29 0.57 8.71
CA GLY A 313 -1.76 0.41 10.06
C GLY A 313 -0.27 0.04 10.14
N LEU A 314 0.50 0.35 9.10
CA LEU A 314 1.93 0.01 8.97
C LEU A 314 2.82 1.12 9.55
N TYR A 315 2.86 1.25 10.87
CA TYR A 315 3.59 2.36 11.52
C TYR A 315 5.08 2.12 11.75
N LEU A 316 5.58 0.91 11.45
CA LEU A 316 6.98 0.51 11.72
C LEU A 316 7.66 -0.13 10.48
N VAL A 317 7.25 0.21 9.29
CA VAL A 317 7.86 -0.27 8.04
C VAL A 317 8.70 0.80 7.36
#